data_a57ab878e00939c34e1cda29167f301e
#
_entry.id   a57ab878e00939c34e1cda29167f301e
#
_cell.length_a   1.000
_cell.length_b   1.000
_cell.length_c   1.000
_cell.angle_alpha   90.00
_cell.angle_beta   90.00
_cell.angle_gamma   90.00
#
_symmetry.space_group_name_H-M   'P 1'
#
loop_
_entity.id
_entity.type
_entity.pdbx_description
1 polymer ?
#
loop_
_entity_poly.entity_id
_entity_poly.type
_entity_poly.pdbx_seq_one_letter_code
_entity_poly.pdbx_strand_id
1 'polypeptide(L)'
;MAAAVALACHTAQAVTVADIQGPAYLSPLKGKSVSGLMGLVIAKSTSGFWIEGPASDDDRVSNGLNVFTTSKTVLNSVSVGDVISLSGVVSEFRSSSSPGDLFATELDSPKSIVVHSSGNAVTPLVLGPTGTRSPPTQELSGLDTGSDGWLSVPNNQSSVDATNATLRPDAFGMDFWASLEGRLVTVRSPVALDFENDFGEFWVHGDWAVTGKNGRGGLSITIGPDGLPDANPETVIIGSPLDGTKNPSVSLGKTFSDITGVVLYQFGFYYILPLTAPTVVSTPDPTIPPASITPSEDECTLTIGDYNVENMAPTTAHLPTVANHIANFLNSPDIVFLQEIQDNSGETDDGTVSANLTLSTLASAVATARGAGSPTYAFLDIDPENGQDGGEPGGNIRTAYLYNATKLRLVPGSPAGGALDATQPVLGSDGKVTLTFNPGRIDPTNAAWDASRKPLVAAWETVPHGERFFTVNLHLTAKLDGSSTQGDARPPVNGGVEQRISQVQTVATFVKALLALDPDASVLVGGDCNEYVQTRSVFAPFDDLLTELDEAADVPLVERYTYLFDQNSEQLDHLFVSNAIVERGGLSVEHVHVNNWAPSLSVRASDHDPSVGQVKVC
;
A
#
# COMPACT_ATOMS: atom_id res chain seq x y z
N MET A 1 -66.43 -38.23 -27.85
CA MET A 1 -65.34 -37.92 -26.90
C MET A 1 -64.67 -36.66 -27.35
N ALA A 2 -64.93 -35.53 -26.71
CA ALA A 2 -64.30 -34.25 -27.01
C ALA A 2 -63.13 -34.12 -26.04
N ALA A 3 -61.89 -34.07 -26.56
CA ALA A 3 -60.68 -33.80 -25.78
C ALA A 3 -60.56 -32.30 -25.54
N ALA A 4 -60.70 -31.90 -24.29
CA ALA A 4 -60.39 -30.53 -23.85
C ALA A 4 -58.87 -30.36 -23.75
N VAL A 5 -58.30 -29.54 -24.66
CA VAL A 5 -56.90 -29.08 -24.53
C VAL A 5 -56.89 -27.96 -23.51
N ALA A 6 -56.34 -28.22 -22.32
CA ALA A 6 -56.05 -27.19 -21.32
C ALA A 6 -54.79 -26.45 -21.78
N LEU A 7 -54.95 -25.21 -22.25
CA LEU A 7 -53.84 -24.26 -22.42
C LEU A 7 -53.39 -23.84 -21.01
N ALA A 8 -52.26 -24.36 -20.56
CA ALA A 8 -51.59 -23.81 -19.41
C ALA A 8 -51.00 -22.45 -19.79
N CYS A 9 -51.69 -21.37 -19.42
CA CYS A 9 -51.14 -20.02 -19.50
C CYS A 9 -49.99 -19.93 -18.44
N HIS A 10 -48.76 -20.15 -18.84
CA HIS A 10 -47.63 -19.77 -18.07
C HIS A 10 -47.54 -18.24 -18.15
N THR A 11 -48.02 -17.56 -17.11
CA THR A 11 -47.70 -16.16 -16.93
C THR A 11 -46.20 -16.10 -16.78
N ALA A 12 -45.46 -15.59 -17.79
CA ALA A 12 -44.06 -15.29 -17.65
C ALA A 12 -43.91 -14.37 -16.41
N GLN A 13 -43.21 -14.84 -15.39
CA GLN A 13 -42.90 -14.02 -14.22
C GLN A 13 -42.10 -12.82 -14.68
N ALA A 14 -42.47 -11.62 -14.26
CA ALA A 14 -41.75 -10.41 -14.61
C ALA A 14 -40.30 -10.51 -14.07
N VAL A 15 -39.33 -10.15 -14.90
CA VAL A 15 -37.89 -10.11 -14.48
C VAL A 15 -37.74 -9.16 -13.32
N THR A 16 -37.04 -9.59 -12.29
CA THR A 16 -36.70 -8.80 -11.10
C THR A 16 -35.27 -8.25 -11.18
N VAL A 17 -34.92 -7.30 -10.30
CA VAL A 17 -33.54 -6.84 -10.14
C VAL A 17 -32.63 -8.00 -9.74
N ALA A 18 -33.10 -8.87 -8.84
CA ALA A 18 -32.36 -10.06 -8.41
C ALA A 18 -32.07 -11.05 -9.55
N ASP A 19 -33.00 -11.20 -10.53
CA ASP A 19 -32.76 -12.02 -11.72
C ASP A 19 -31.69 -11.39 -12.66
N ILE A 20 -31.56 -10.07 -12.64
CA ILE A 20 -30.52 -9.34 -13.39
C ILE A 20 -29.16 -9.52 -12.73
N GLN A 21 -29.07 -9.29 -11.44
CA GLN A 21 -27.81 -9.39 -10.67
C GLN A 21 -27.29 -10.84 -10.67
N GLY A 22 -28.12 -11.80 -10.28
CA GLY A 22 -27.68 -13.18 -10.16
C GLY A 22 -26.70 -13.42 -9.00
N PRO A 23 -26.28 -14.67 -8.77
CA PRO A 23 -25.41 -15.06 -7.65
C PRO A 23 -23.92 -15.14 -8.02
N ALA A 24 -23.49 -14.50 -9.09
CA ALA A 24 -22.11 -14.49 -9.58
C ALA A 24 -21.71 -13.07 -10.04
N TYR A 25 -20.44 -12.85 -10.40
CA TYR A 25 -19.94 -11.53 -10.79
C TYR A 25 -20.59 -10.99 -12.07
N LEU A 26 -20.96 -11.85 -13.01
CA LEU A 26 -21.58 -11.44 -14.25
C LEU A 26 -23.07 -11.77 -14.25
N SER A 27 -23.88 -10.82 -14.71
CA SER A 27 -25.31 -10.99 -14.87
C SER A 27 -25.66 -12.17 -15.80
N PRO A 28 -26.56 -13.08 -15.38
CA PRO A 28 -27.09 -14.14 -16.25
C PRO A 28 -27.90 -13.57 -17.41
N LEU A 29 -28.30 -12.31 -17.34
CA LEU A 29 -29.09 -11.62 -18.36
C LEU A 29 -28.26 -10.62 -19.19
N LYS A 30 -26.92 -10.65 -19.10
CA LYS A 30 -26.03 -9.81 -19.92
C LYS A 30 -26.46 -9.75 -21.39
N GLY A 31 -26.61 -8.53 -21.89
CA GLY A 31 -27.01 -8.26 -23.30
C GLY A 31 -28.49 -8.50 -23.59
N LYS A 32 -29.32 -8.83 -22.62
CA LYS A 32 -30.77 -9.05 -22.83
C LYS A 32 -31.56 -7.77 -22.61
N SER A 33 -32.58 -7.57 -23.42
CA SER A 33 -33.59 -6.55 -23.20
C SER A 33 -34.59 -7.04 -22.16
N VAL A 34 -34.88 -6.21 -21.18
CA VAL A 34 -35.89 -6.43 -20.13
C VAL A 34 -37.00 -5.39 -20.25
N SER A 35 -38.22 -5.74 -19.84
CA SER A 35 -39.36 -4.84 -19.88
C SER A 35 -40.22 -5.01 -18.64
N GLY A 36 -40.79 -3.88 -18.16
CA GLY A 36 -41.63 -3.88 -16.97
C GLY A 36 -40.86 -4.18 -15.69
N LEU A 37 -39.55 -3.96 -15.67
CA LEU A 37 -38.73 -4.10 -14.47
C LEU A 37 -39.22 -3.12 -13.43
N MET A 38 -39.58 -3.62 -12.24
CA MET A 38 -40.08 -2.81 -11.12
C MET A 38 -38.96 -2.51 -10.12
N GLY A 39 -38.91 -1.27 -9.61
CA GLY A 39 -37.97 -0.90 -8.54
C GLY A 39 -38.34 0.41 -7.86
N LEU A 40 -37.84 0.59 -6.63
CA LEU A 40 -37.88 1.84 -5.86
C LEU A 40 -36.63 2.65 -6.21
N VAL A 41 -36.79 3.88 -6.63
CA VAL A 41 -35.65 4.80 -6.87
C VAL A 41 -35.05 5.18 -5.51
N ILE A 42 -33.79 4.77 -5.28
CA ILE A 42 -33.09 4.93 -3.97
C ILE A 42 -32.03 6.03 -3.98
N ALA A 43 -31.43 6.33 -5.14
CA ALA A 43 -30.45 7.39 -5.31
C ALA A 43 -30.43 7.91 -6.75
N LYS A 44 -29.85 9.11 -6.95
CA LYS A 44 -29.69 9.74 -8.27
C LYS A 44 -28.35 10.45 -8.38
N SER A 45 -27.83 10.50 -9.59
CA SER A 45 -26.66 11.28 -9.98
C SER A 45 -26.89 12.05 -11.28
N THR A 46 -25.85 12.68 -11.81
CA THR A 46 -25.88 13.32 -13.13
C THR A 46 -25.81 12.35 -14.30
N SER A 47 -25.44 11.09 -14.05
CA SER A 47 -25.23 10.03 -15.05
C SER A 47 -26.11 8.79 -14.84
N GLY A 48 -27.13 8.88 -13.99
CA GLY A 48 -28.03 7.75 -13.74
C GLY A 48 -28.81 7.87 -12.44
N PHE A 49 -29.47 6.78 -12.13
CA PHE A 49 -30.15 6.59 -10.84
C PHE A 49 -30.11 5.12 -10.46
N TRP A 50 -30.29 4.86 -9.18
CA TRP A 50 -30.30 3.47 -8.67
C TRP A 50 -31.71 3.10 -8.27
N ILE A 51 -32.07 1.85 -8.58
CA ILE A 51 -33.33 1.26 -8.15
C ILE A 51 -33.10 0.04 -7.28
N GLU A 52 -33.98 -0.19 -6.34
CA GLU A 52 -34.01 -1.37 -5.50
C GLU A 52 -35.29 -2.16 -5.76
N GLY A 53 -35.12 -3.45 -6.09
CA GLY A 53 -36.19 -4.42 -6.26
C GLY A 53 -36.62 -5.03 -4.92
N PRO A 54 -37.58 -5.99 -4.92
CA PRO A 54 -37.90 -6.78 -3.75
C PRO A 54 -36.64 -7.45 -3.15
N ALA A 55 -36.59 -7.54 -1.83
CA ALA A 55 -35.50 -8.21 -1.13
C ALA A 55 -35.36 -9.66 -1.61
N SER A 56 -34.13 -10.13 -1.77
CA SER A 56 -33.79 -11.53 -2.01
C SER A 56 -33.57 -12.24 -0.68
N ASP A 57 -33.98 -13.50 -0.58
CA ASP A 57 -33.61 -14.39 0.53
C ASP A 57 -32.22 -15.02 0.32
N ASP A 58 -31.58 -14.78 -0.82
CA ASP A 58 -30.24 -15.25 -1.17
C ASP A 58 -29.23 -14.11 -0.98
N ASP A 59 -28.39 -14.21 0.04
CA ASP A 59 -27.38 -13.20 0.39
C ASP A 59 -26.30 -12.98 -0.68
N ARG A 60 -26.21 -13.88 -1.66
CA ARG A 60 -25.31 -13.75 -2.81
C ARG A 60 -25.83 -12.78 -3.87
N VAL A 61 -27.11 -12.46 -3.82
CA VAL A 61 -27.82 -11.75 -4.90
C VAL A 61 -28.19 -10.34 -4.44
N SER A 62 -27.65 -9.34 -5.11
CA SER A 62 -28.07 -7.96 -4.89
C SER A 62 -29.49 -7.73 -5.41
N ASN A 63 -30.27 -6.91 -4.70
CA ASN A 63 -31.53 -6.36 -5.18
C ASN A 63 -31.43 -4.87 -5.59
N GLY A 64 -30.21 -4.32 -5.64
CA GLY A 64 -29.90 -3.00 -6.17
C GLY A 64 -29.44 -3.06 -7.63
N LEU A 65 -29.68 -2.00 -8.40
CA LEU A 65 -29.25 -1.91 -9.80
C LEU A 65 -29.03 -0.46 -10.21
N ASN A 66 -27.87 -0.20 -10.84
CA ASN A 66 -27.61 1.07 -11.51
C ASN A 66 -28.41 1.15 -12.83
N VAL A 67 -29.09 2.26 -13.06
CA VAL A 67 -29.74 2.59 -14.33
C VAL A 67 -28.96 3.74 -14.97
N PHE A 68 -28.11 3.42 -15.92
CA PHE A 68 -27.24 4.40 -16.57
C PHE A 68 -28.00 5.25 -17.59
N THR A 69 -27.88 6.55 -17.49
CA THR A 69 -28.38 7.50 -18.50
C THR A 69 -27.82 8.90 -18.28
N THR A 70 -27.43 9.56 -19.36
CA THR A 70 -27.09 10.99 -19.38
C THR A 70 -28.25 11.88 -19.86
N SER A 71 -29.41 11.26 -20.19
CA SER A 71 -30.60 11.99 -20.67
C SER A 71 -31.25 12.77 -19.53
N LYS A 72 -31.16 14.10 -19.56
CA LYS A 72 -31.85 14.98 -18.61
C LYS A 72 -33.37 14.76 -18.59
N THR A 73 -33.97 14.37 -19.73
CA THR A 73 -35.39 14.06 -19.78
C THR A 73 -35.72 12.84 -18.93
N VAL A 74 -34.90 11.79 -19.03
CA VAL A 74 -35.06 10.57 -18.22
C VAL A 74 -34.78 10.88 -16.74
N LEU A 75 -33.66 11.54 -16.43
CA LEU A 75 -33.32 11.90 -15.05
C LEU A 75 -34.38 12.76 -14.37
N ASN A 76 -35.04 13.67 -15.12
CA ASN A 76 -36.09 14.53 -14.58
C ASN A 76 -37.45 13.83 -14.48
N SER A 77 -37.61 12.63 -15.03
CA SER A 77 -38.88 11.90 -14.97
C SER A 77 -39.04 11.03 -13.72
N VAL A 78 -37.99 10.92 -12.89
CA VAL A 78 -37.98 10.11 -11.66
C VAL A 78 -37.44 10.92 -10.48
N SER A 79 -37.92 10.60 -9.29
CA SER A 79 -37.47 11.16 -8.01
C SER A 79 -37.14 10.03 -7.02
N VAL A 80 -36.24 10.29 -6.08
CA VAL A 80 -35.98 9.36 -4.98
C VAL A 80 -37.28 9.14 -4.20
N GLY A 81 -37.61 7.87 -3.92
CA GLY A 81 -38.87 7.47 -3.34
C GLY A 81 -39.98 7.16 -4.33
N ASP A 82 -39.72 7.22 -5.65
CA ASP A 82 -40.65 6.74 -6.66
C ASP A 82 -40.56 5.21 -6.84
N VAL A 83 -41.69 4.53 -6.83
CA VAL A 83 -41.79 3.16 -7.35
C VAL A 83 -42.10 3.25 -8.83
N ILE A 84 -41.22 2.71 -9.63
CA ILE A 84 -41.29 2.81 -11.09
C ILE A 84 -41.32 1.45 -11.78
N SER A 85 -41.82 1.41 -13.00
CA SER A 85 -41.50 0.34 -13.96
C SER A 85 -40.78 0.92 -15.15
N LEU A 86 -39.81 0.18 -15.69
CA LEU A 86 -39.01 0.61 -16.83
C LEU A 86 -38.59 -0.57 -17.71
N SER A 87 -38.03 -0.26 -18.85
CA SER A 87 -37.41 -1.21 -19.78
C SER A 87 -36.02 -0.73 -20.12
N GLY A 88 -35.11 -1.65 -20.45
CA GLY A 88 -33.74 -1.33 -20.84
C GLY A 88 -32.99 -2.56 -21.36
N VAL A 89 -31.69 -2.45 -21.46
CA VAL A 89 -30.78 -3.55 -21.84
C VAL A 89 -29.84 -3.78 -20.66
N VAL A 90 -29.70 -5.03 -20.21
CA VAL A 90 -28.75 -5.40 -19.18
C VAL A 90 -27.34 -5.34 -19.77
N SER A 91 -26.49 -4.52 -19.22
CA SER A 91 -25.10 -4.28 -19.64
C SER A 91 -24.13 -4.66 -18.54
N GLU A 92 -22.99 -5.19 -18.94
CA GLU A 92 -21.79 -5.33 -18.10
C GLU A 92 -20.81 -4.26 -18.54
N PHE A 93 -20.72 -3.21 -17.78
CA PHE A 93 -19.87 -2.07 -18.11
C PHE A 93 -18.47 -2.24 -17.50
N ARG A 94 -17.46 -2.02 -18.31
CA ARG A 94 -16.06 -1.85 -17.93
C ARG A 94 -15.42 -0.83 -18.86
N SER A 95 -14.61 0.07 -18.32
CA SER A 95 -13.86 1.02 -19.14
C SER A 95 -12.87 0.29 -20.04
N SER A 96 -12.84 0.66 -21.32
CA SER A 96 -11.84 0.11 -22.27
C SER A 96 -10.40 0.53 -21.95
N SER A 97 -10.22 1.59 -21.16
CA SER A 97 -8.91 2.03 -20.67
C SER A 97 -8.42 1.24 -19.46
N SER A 98 -9.29 0.46 -18.81
CA SER A 98 -8.98 -0.30 -17.59
C SER A 98 -9.40 -1.77 -17.77
N PRO A 99 -8.74 -2.53 -18.66
CA PRO A 99 -9.14 -3.90 -19.00
C PRO A 99 -8.94 -4.90 -17.83
N GLY A 100 -8.19 -4.52 -16.81
CA GLY A 100 -7.99 -5.30 -15.58
C GLY A 100 -9.06 -5.12 -14.51
N ASP A 101 -10.00 -4.19 -14.68
CA ASP A 101 -11.13 -3.99 -13.77
C ASP A 101 -12.15 -5.13 -13.90
N LEU A 102 -13.03 -5.28 -12.91
CA LEU A 102 -14.24 -6.11 -13.05
C LEU A 102 -15.30 -5.37 -13.88
N PHE A 103 -16.33 -6.09 -14.27
CA PHE A 103 -17.53 -5.49 -14.82
C PHE A 103 -18.47 -5.00 -13.70
N ALA A 104 -19.18 -3.91 -13.98
CA ALA A 104 -20.31 -3.46 -13.18
C ALA A 104 -21.62 -3.77 -13.92
N THR A 105 -22.58 -4.38 -13.25
CA THR A 105 -23.89 -4.70 -13.82
C THR A 105 -24.78 -3.45 -13.83
N GLU A 106 -25.27 -3.05 -15.00
CA GLU A 106 -26.15 -1.90 -15.15
C GLU A 106 -27.31 -2.13 -16.12
N LEU A 107 -28.35 -1.32 -15.99
CA LEU A 107 -29.41 -1.23 -17.00
C LEU A 107 -29.16 0.00 -17.89
N ASP A 108 -28.80 -0.24 -19.13
CA ASP A 108 -28.55 0.78 -20.14
C ASP A 108 -29.82 1.08 -20.98
N SER A 109 -29.82 2.25 -21.63
CA SER A 109 -30.87 2.69 -22.54
C SER A 109 -32.29 2.63 -21.92
N PRO A 110 -32.50 3.22 -20.73
CA PRO A 110 -33.78 3.16 -20.04
C PRO A 110 -34.91 3.86 -20.84
N LYS A 111 -36.04 3.19 -20.91
CA LYS A 111 -37.24 3.69 -21.64
C LYS A 111 -38.53 3.16 -21.02
N SER A 112 -39.67 3.70 -21.47
CA SER A 112 -40.99 3.29 -20.98
C SER A 112 -41.13 3.40 -19.46
N ILE A 113 -40.59 4.48 -18.90
CA ILE A 113 -40.62 4.72 -17.45
C ILE A 113 -42.03 5.14 -17.05
N VAL A 114 -42.63 4.45 -16.10
CA VAL A 114 -43.92 4.77 -15.50
C VAL A 114 -43.75 4.85 -13.99
N VAL A 115 -44.13 5.97 -13.40
CA VAL A 115 -44.19 6.16 -11.94
C VAL A 115 -45.53 5.62 -11.43
N HIS A 116 -45.50 4.65 -10.53
CA HIS A 116 -46.69 4.02 -9.92
C HIS A 116 -47.07 4.66 -8.59
N SER A 117 -46.07 5.08 -7.79
CA SER A 117 -46.26 5.84 -6.56
C SER A 117 -45.02 6.66 -6.25
N SER A 118 -45.17 7.73 -5.44
CA SER A 118 -44.07 8.62 -5.05
C SER A 118 -44.06 8.83 -3.53
N GLY A 119 -42.92 9.29 -3.01
CA GLY A 119 -42.75 9.58 -1.59
C GLY A 119 -42.67 8.32 -0.71
N ASN A 120 -42.34 7.18 -1.29
CA ASN A 120 -42.11 5.96 -0.53
C ASN A 120 -40.83 6.09 0.30
N ALA A 121 -40.81 5.43 1.48
CA ALA A 121 -39.63 5.43 2.34
C ALA A 121 -38.48 4.65 1.66
N VAL A 122 -37.30 5.26 1.66
CA VAL A 122 -36.04 4.62 1.26
C VAL A 122 -35.28 4.27 2.53
N THR A 123 -34.96 2.98 2.70
CA THR A 123 -34.30 2.48 3.93
C THR A 123 -32.99 1.81 3.55
N PRO A 124 -31.81 2.37 3.95
CA PRO A 124 -30.54 1.76 3.64
C PRO A 124 -30.32 0.48 4.46
N LEU A 125 -29.57 -0.46 3.91
CA LEU A 125 -29.03 -1.59 4.66
C LEU A 125 -27.90 -1.08 5.57
N VAL A 126 -28.05 -1.24 6.88
CA VAL A 126 -26.99 -0.89 7.83
C VAL A 126 -25.98 -2.05 7.88
N LEU A 127 -24.71 -1.74 7.63
CA LEU A 127 -23.60 -2.69 7.73
C LEU A 127 -23.01 -2.70 9.15
N GLY A 128 -22.49 -3.84 9.60
CA GLY A 128 -21.80 -3.98 10.88
C GLY A 128 -22.52 -4.87 11.88
N PRO A 129 -22.00 -5.04 13.12
CA PRO A 129 -22.48 -6.01 14.11
C PRO A 129 -23.90 -5.72 14.59
N THR A 130 -24.36 -4.47 14.52
CA THR A 130 -25.75 -4.09 14.82
C THR A 130 -26.64 -4.11 13.58
N GLY A 131 -26.06 -4.36 12.40
CA GLY A 131 -26.74 -4.51 11.12
C GLY A 131 -27.03 -5.98 10.80
N THR A 132 -27.40 -6.23 9.57
CA THR A 132 -27.72 -7.57 9.07
C THR A 132 -26.52 -8.28 8.44
N ARG A 133 -25.46 -7.54 8.04
CA ARG A 133 -24.31 -8.07 7.31
C ARG A 133 -23.03 -7.31 7.67
N SER A 134 -21.91 -8.03 7.77
CA SER A 134 -20.56 -7.48 7.96
C SER A 134 -19.62 -8.09 6.93
N PRO A 135 -18.62 -7.33 6.39
CA PRO A 135 -17.62 -7.90 5.51
C PRO A 135 -16.75 -8.92 6.26
N PRO A 136 -16.22 -9.95 5.55
CA PRO A 136 -15.21 -10.84 6.09
C PRO A 136 -13.89 -10.11 6.28
N THR A 137 -12.96 -10.69 7.06
CA THR A 137 -11.74 -10.02 7.52
C THR A 137 -10.46 -10.71 7.08
N GLN A 138 -10.52 -11.77 6.24
CA GLN A 138 -9.33 -12.57 5.98
C GLN A 138 -8.90 -12.54 4.50
N GLU A 139 -9.78 -12.85 3.59
CA GLU A 139 -9.44 -13.06 2.18
C GLU A 139 -10.27 -12.15 1.26
N LEU A 140 -9.64 -11.63 0.20
CA LEU A 140 -10.35 -10.88 -0.85
C LEU A 140 -11.12 -11.81 -1.78
N SER A 141 -10.51 -12.92 -2.22
CA SER A 141 -11.09 -13.82 -3.22
C SER A 141 -10.69 -15.27 -3.00
N GLY A 142 -11.59 -16.20 -3.22
CA GLY A 142 -11.28 -17.63 -3.22
C GLY A 142 -10.39 -18.09 -4.39
N LEU A 143 -9.98 -17.19 -5.25
CA LEU A 143 -9.02 -17.41 -6.32
C LEU A 143 -7.58 -16.99 -5.92
N ASP A 144 -7.39 -16.42 -4.73
CA ASP A 144 -6.09 -16.05 -4.20
C ASP A 144 -5.35 -17.27 -3.68
N THR A 145 -4.72 -17.99 -4.58
CA THR A 145 -4.04 -19.25 -4.30
C THR A 145 -2.52 -19.08 -4.33
N GLY A 146 -1.81 -19.89 -3.54
CA GLY A 146 -0.36 -19.88 -3.46
C GLY A 146 0.14 -19.79 -2.03
N SER A 147 1.47 -19.79 -1.85
CA SER A 147 2.11 -19.83 -0.52
C SER A 147 1.93 -18.53 0.29
N ASP A 148 1.74 -17.41 -0.39
CA ASP A 148 1.60 -16.09 0.21
C ASP A 148 0.17 -15.52 -0.02
N GLY A 149 -0.83 -16.38 -0.32
CA GLY A 149 -2.21 -15.95 -0.55
C GLY A 149 -2.33 -14.91 -1.67
N TRP A 150 -2.96 -13.77 -1.39
CA TRP A 150 -3.12 -12.69 -2.36
C TRP A 150 -1.80 -12.01 -2.78
N LEU A 151 -0.72 -12.19 -2.01
CA LEU A 151 0.63 -11.73 -2.34
C LEU A 151 1.45 -12.77 -3.14
N SER A 152 0.84 -13.89 -3.52
CA SER A 152 1.56 -15.03 -4.12
C SER A 152 2.20 -14.72 -5.46
N VAL A 153 3.29 -15.44 -5.72
CA VAL A 153 4.06 -15.43 -6.96
C VAL A 153 4.01 -16.85 -7.58
N PRO A 154 3.84 -16.99 -8.90
CA PRO A 154 3.66 -15.96 -9.92
C PRO A 154 2.29 -15.29 -9.84
N ASN A 155 2.24 -14.03 -10.25
CA ASN A 155 1.00 -13.25 -10.33
C ASN A 155 0.11 -13.71 -11.52
N ASN A 156 -1.15 -13.22 -11.54
CA ASN A 156 -2.10 -13.42 -12.63
C ASN A 156 -2.40 -14.91 -12.93
N GLN A 157 -2.62 -15.70 -11.90
CA GLN A 157 -2.92 -17.14 -12.03
C GLN A 157 -4.34 -17.42 -12.51
N SER A 158 -5.31 -16.56 -12.17
CA SER A 158 -6.73 -16.71 -12.48
C SER A 158 -7.36 -15.37 -12.84
N SER A 159 -8.59 -15.42 -13.38
CA SER A 159 -9.43 -14.27 -13.71
C SER A 159 -10.81 -14.48 -13.11
N VAL A 160 -11.30 -13.47 -12.39
CA VAL A 160 -12.66 -13.46 -11.82
C VAL A 160 -13.70 -13.57 -12.91
N ASP A 161 -13.57 -12.76 -13.97
CA ASP A 161 -14.50 -12.74 -15.11
C ASP A 161 -14.56 -14.09 -15.83
N ALA A 162 -13.39 -14.69 -16.10
CA ALA A 162 -13.32 -15.96 -16.81
C ALA A 162 -13.87 -17.12 -15.95
N THR A 163 -13.66 -17.07 -14.65
CA THR A 163 -14.15 -18.08 -13.70
C THR A 163 -15.63 -17.90 -13.43
N ASN A 164 -16.07 -16.65 -13.29
CA ASN A 164 -17.44 -16.24 -12.95
C ASN A 164 -18.06 -17.14 -11.86
N ALA A 165 -17.30 -17.32 -10.77
CA ALA A 165 -17.68 -18.18 -9.65
C ALA A 165 -18.94 -17.65 -8.94
N THR A 166 -19.70 -18.58 -8.35
CA THR A 166 -20.79 -18.20 -7.45
C THR A 166 -20.22 -17.51 -6.22
N LEU A 167 -20.78 -16.35 -5.86
CA LEU A 167 -20.34 -15.54 -4.75
C LEU A 167 -20.44 -16.27 -3.40
N ARG A 168 -19.50 -16.02 -2.51
CA ARG A 168 -19.46 -16.46 -1.11
C ARG A 168 -19.22 -15.25 -0.20
N PRO A 169 -20.22 -14.36 -0.02
CA PRO A 169 -20.07 -13.08 0.65
C PRO A 169 -19.73 -13.16 2.14
N ASP A 170 -19.89 -14.32 2.74
CA ASP A 170 -19.49 -14.63 4.12
C ASP A 170 -18.03 -15.04 4.26
N ALA A 171 -17.35 -15.34 3.15
CA ALA A 171 -15.99 -15.83 3.12
C ALA A 171 -15.00 -14.83 2.51
N PHE A 172 -15.40 -14.09 1.47
CA PHE A 172 -14.52 -13.26 0.66
C PHE A 172 -15.00 -11.81 0.54
N GLY A 173 -14.08 -10.85 0.70
CA GLY A 173 -14.40 -9.43 0.64
C GLY A 173 -14.95 -8.97 -0.70
N MET A 174 -14.33 -9.37 -1.80
CA MET A 174 -14.83 -9.02 -3.14
C MET A 174 -16.24 -9.56 -3.37
N ASP A 175 -16.51 -10.81 -2.95
CA ASP A 175 -17.84 -11.44 -3.05
C ASP A 175 -18.87 -10.72 -2.17
N PHE A 176 -18.44 -10.24 -0.99
CA PHE A 176 -19.30 -9.46 -0.10
C PHE A 176 -19.74 -8.16 -0.77
N TRP A 177 -18.79 -7.36 -1.28
CA TRP A 177 -19.11 -6.10 -1.92
C TRP A 177 -19.88 -6.29 -3.23
N ALA A 178 -19.56 -7.32 -4.04
CA ALA A 178 -20.30 -7.68 -5.24
C ALA A 178 -21.77 -8.00 -4.94
N SER A 179 -22.03 -8.73 -3.85
CA SER A 179 -23.40 -9.09 -3.44
C SER A 179 -24.25 -7.90 -2.96
N LEU A 180 -23.63 -6.72 -2.83
CA LEU A 180 -24.26 -5.45 -2.46
C LEU A 180 -24.29 -4.43 -3.60
N GLU A 181 -23.79 -4.77 -4.80
CA GLU A 181 -23.72 -3.83 -5.91
C GLU A 181 -25.09 -3.19 -6.22
N GLY A 182 -25.08 -1.87 -6.37
CA GLY A 182 -26.28 -1.07 -6.62
C GLY A 182 -27.17 -0.82 -5.42
N ARG A 183 -26.91 -1.41 -4.26
CA ARG A 183 -27.71 -1.23 -3.03
C ARG A 183 -27.37 0.05 -2.29
N LEU A 184 -28.36 0.61 -1.62
CA LEU A 184 -28.15 1.69 -0.67
C LEU A 184 -27.74 1.09 0.69
N VAL A 185 -26.55 1.47 1.18
CA VAL A 185 -25.99 0.97 2.44
C VAL A 185 -25.65 2.13 3.38
N THR A 186 -25.51 1.84 4.68
CA THR A 186 -24.97 2.78 5.67
C THR A 186 -23.77 2.14 6.37
N VAL A 187 -22.61 2.80 6.28
CA VAL A 187 -21.42 2.54 7.09
C VAL A 187 -21.52 3.37 8.36
N ARG A 188 -21.48 2.72 9.51
CA ARG A 188 -21.53 3.39 10.81
C ARG A 188 -20.13 3.69 11.33
N SER A 189 -19.99 4.88 11.95
CA SER A 189 -18.76 5.31 12.63
C SER A 189 -17.48 5.05 11.80
N PRO A 190 -17.45 5.46 10.52
CA PRO A 190 -16.33 5.16 9.64
C PRO A 190 -15.04 5.82 10.13
N VAL A 191 -13.93 5.08 10.01
CA VAL A 191 -12.56 5.50 10.34
C VAL A 191 -11.72 5.49 9.08
N ALA A 192 -11.03 6.59 8.78
CA ALA A 192 -10.15 6.68 7.63
C ALA A 192 -8.85 5.88 7.84
N LEU A 193 -8.39 5.24 6.77
CA LEU A 193 -7.21 4.36 6.76
C LEU A 193 -5.99 5.03 6.13
N ASP A 194 -6.19 6.09 5.39
CA ASP A 194 -5.17 6.84 4.66
C ASP A 194 -5.62 8.30 4.49
N PHE A 195 -4.90 9.07 3.70
CA PHE A 195 -5.28 10.37 3.18
C PHE A 195 -6.31 10.23 2.05
N GLU A 196 -6.94 11.35 1.68
CA GLU A 196 -7.69 11.41 0.42
C GLU A 196 -6.77 11.36 -0.79
N ASN A 197 -7.21 10.68 -1.85
CA ASN A 197 -6.54 10.71 -3.15
C ASN A 197 -6.81 12.06 -3.88
N ASP A 198 -6.24 12.24 -5.07
CA ASP A 198 -6.38 13.45 -5.91
C ASP A 198 -7.84 13.77 -6.28
N PHE A 199 -8.74 12.81 -6.15
CA PHE A 199 -10.17 12.97 -6.41
C PHE A 199 -10.99 13.26 -5.14
N GLY A 200 -10.34 13.28 -3.97
CA GLY A 200 -10.96 13.45 -2.66
C GLY A 200 -11.68 12.19 -2.17
N GLU A 201 -11.29 11.03 -2.64
CA GLU A 201 -11.81 9.72 -2.26
C GLU A 201 -10.88 9.10 -1.21
N PHE A 202 -11.41 8.27 -0.31
CA PHE A 202 -10.62 7.73 0.80
C PHE A 202 -11.14 6.39 1.30
N TRP A 203 -10.22 5.58 1.82
CA TRP A 203 -10.51 4.28 2.40
C TRP A 203 -11.00 4.38 3.84
N VAL A 204 -11.97 3.51 4.18
CA VAL A 204 -12.49 3.39 5.55
C VAL A 204 -12.77 1.94 5.93
N HIS A 205 -12.77 1.69 7.23
CA HIS A 205 -13.55 0.62 7.84
C HIS A 205 -14.72 1.22 8.62
N GLY A 206 -15.78 0.43 8.84
CA GLY A 206 -16.95 0.84 9.64
C GLY A 206 -16.95 0.21 11.05
N ASP A 207 -18.13 0.27 11.70
CA ASP A 207 -18.39 -0.36 13.00
C ASP A 207 -18.66 -1.87 12.83
N TRP A 208 -17.62 -2.61 12.46
CA TRP A 208 -17.58 -4.07 12.35
C TRP A 208 -16.21 -4.58 12.77
N ALA A 209 -16.06 -5.92 12.86
CA ALA A 209 -14.78 -6.54 13.18
C ALA A 209 -13.75 -6.24 12.08
N VAL A 210 -12.53 -5.91 12.49
CA VAL A 210 -11.37 -5.69 11.63
C VAL A 210 -10.17 -6.46 12.16
N THR A 211 -9.23 -6.78 11.29
CA THR A 211 -7.91 -7.32 11.64
C THR A 211 -6.86 -6.22 11.57
N GLY A 212 -5.66 -6.48 12.03
CA GLY A 212 -4.49 -5.62 11.85
C GLY A 212 -4.56 -4.20 12.39
N LYS A 213 -5.52 -3.89 13.27
CA LYS A 213 -5.74 -2.51 13.72
C LYS A 213 -4.56 -2.00 14.56
N ASN A 214 -3.88 -0.96 14.07
CA ASN A 214 -2.80 -0.27 14.76
C ASN A 214 -3.29 0.81 15.75
N GLY A 215 -2.35 1.39 16.50
CA GLY A 215 -2.66 2.40 17.52
C GLY A 215 -3.29 3.68 16.98
N ARG A 216 -3.14 3.97 15.68
CA ARG A 216 -3.73 5.16 15.04
C ARG A 216 -5.11 4.89 14.44
N GLY A 217 -5.48 3.63 14.27
CA GLY A 217 -6.76 3.20 13.69
C GLY A 217 -6.66 2.73 12.25
N GLY A 218 -5.45 2.71 11.65
CA GLY A 218 -5.16 2.06 10.39
C GLY A 218 -5.16 0.54 10.50
N LEU A 219 -5.10 -0.15 9.36
CA LEU A 219 -5.06 -1.60 9.29
C LEU A 219 -3.75 -2.05 8.62
N SER A 220 -2.94 -2.79 9.37
CA SER A 220 -1.73 -3.43 8.87
C SER A 220 -2.02 -4.85 8.41
N ILE A 221 -1.29 -5.35 7.41
CA ILE A 221 -1.41 -6.73 6.95
C ILE A 221 -0.97 -7.67 8.08
N THR A 222 -1.85 -8.60 8.49
CA THR A 222 -1.56 -9.62 9.50
C THR A 222 -1.59 -11.02 8.91
N ILE A 223 -1.09 -12.00 9.67
CA ILE A 223 -1.15 -13.41 9.26
C ILE A 223 -2.37 -14.05 9.91
N GLY A 224 -3.27 -14.57 9.09
CA GLY A 224 -4.48 -15.23 9.53
C GLY A 224 -4.26 -16.61 10.14
N PRO A 225 -5.35 -17.22 10.64
CA PRO A 225 -5.31 -18.57 11.22
C PRO A 225 -4.88 -19.67 10.23
N ASP A 226 -5.02 -19.43 8.95
CA ASP A 226 -4.60 -20.29 7.84
C ASP A 226 -3.10 -20.17 7.52
N GLY A 227 -2.41 -19.21 8.17
CA GLY A 227 -0.99 -18.92 7.94
C GLY A 227 -0.72 -18.01 6.74
N LEU A 228 -1.77 -17.44 6.13
CA LEU A 228 -1.66 -16.54 4.99
C LEU A 228 -1.83 -15.08 5.43
N PRO A 229 -1.23 -14.11 4.69
CA PRO A 229 -1.48 -12.70 4.93
C PRO A 229 -2.94 -12.36 4.65
N ASP A 230 -3.57 -11.60 5.56
CA ASP A 230 -4.87 -11.04 5.29
C ASP A 230 -4.75 -9.88 4.26
N ALA A 231 -5.85 -9.58 3.62
CA ALA A 231 -5.90 -8.57 2.57
C ALA A 231 -6.70 -7.33 3.00
N ASN A 232 -7.07 -7.22 4.29
CA ASN A 232 -8.00 -6.21 4.83
C ASN A 232 -9.29 -6.08 3.98
N PRO A 233 -9.97 -7.20 3.68
CA PRO A 233 -11.12 -7.22 2.77
C PRO A 233 -12.36 -6.52 3.32
N GLU A 234 -12.36 -6.18 4.60
CA GLU A 234 -13.40 -5.46 5.33
C GLU A 234 -13.41 -3.95 5.05
N THR A 235 -12.53 -3.47 4.21
CA THR A 235 -12.41 -2.06 3.88
C THR A 235 -13.17 -1.67 2.61
N VAL A 236 -13.45 -0.38 2.44
CA VAL A 236 -14.15 0.15 1.26
C VAL A 236 -13.76 1.60 1.00
N ILE A 237 -13.79 2.01 -0.27
CA ILE A 237 -13.55 3.41 -0.67
C ILE A 237 -14.84 4.22 -0.55
N ILE A 238 -14.73 5.40 0.02
CA ILE A 238 -15.75 6.44 -0.01
C ILE A 238 -15.46 7.34 -1.21
N GLY A 239 -16.31 7.22 -2.21
CA GLY A 239 -16.18 7.96 -3.47
C GLY A 239 -16.76 9.38 -3.40
N SER A 240 -16.85 10.00 -4.57
CA SER A 240 -17.42 11.35 -4.71
C SER A 240 -18.92 11.37 -4.39
N PRO A 241 -19.40 12.34 -3.57
CA PRO A 241 -20.81 12.46 -3.22
C PRO A 241 -21.73 12.73 -4.41
N LEU A 242 -22.89 12.04 -4.43
CA LEU A 242 -23.85 12.09 -5.55
C LEU A 242 -24.56 13.44 -5.70
N ASP A 243 -24.66 14.25 -4.63
CA ASP A 243 -25.25 15.58 -4.64
C ASP A 243 -24.31 16.70 -5.12
N GLY A 244 -23.05 16.33 -5.44
CA GLY A 244 -22.02 17.26 -5.91
C GLY A 244 -21.31 18.04 -4.79
N THR A 245 -21.58 17.74 -3.53
CA THR A 245 -20.74 18.20 -2.40
C THR A 245 -19.36 17.54 -2.46
N LYS A 246 -18.40 18.04 -1.68
CA LYS A 246 -17.03 17.47 -1.67
C LYS A 246 -16.75 16.82 -0.33
N ASN A 247 -16.09 15.69 -0.36
CA ASN A 247 -15.54 15.06 0.84
C ASN A 247 -14.62 16.03 1.59
N PRO A 248 -14.58 15.99 2.93
CA PRO A 248 -13.64 16.77 3.71
C PRO A 248 -12.22 16.25 3.54
N SER A 249 -11.22 17.05 3.94
CA SER A 249 -9.83 16.58 4.02
C SER A 249 -9.68 15.43 5.03
N VAL A 250 -8.93 14.42 4.64
CA VAL A 250 -8.78 13.14 5.35
C VAL A 250 -7.34 12.94 5.83
N SER A 251 -7.19 12.20 6.91
CA SER A 251 -5.91 11.67 7.39
C SER A 251 -6.17 10.41 8.21
N LEU A 252 -5.16 9.57 8.34
CA LEU A 252 -5.23 8.30 9.08
C LEU A 252 -5.89 8.46 10.45
N GLY A 253 -6.88 7.61 10.75
CA GLY A 253 -7.60 7.57 12.03
C GLY A 253 -8.66 8.66 12.23
N LYS A 254 -8.90 9.54 11.27
CA LYS A 254 -9.99 10.51 11.32
C LYS A 254 -11.33 9.79 11.26
N THR A 255 -12.31 10.20 12.08
CA THR A 255 -13.63 9.58 12.11
C THR A 255 -14.70 10.50 11.53
N PHE A 256 -15.75 9.90 10.98
CA PHE A 256 -16.82 10.65 10.30
C PHE A 256 -18.20 10.27 10.85
N SER A 257 -19.19 11.11 10.54
CA SER A 257 -20.60 10.74 10.68
C SER A 257 -20.92 9.50 9.85
N ASP A 258 -21.98 8.77 10.21
CA ASP A 258 -22.46 7.64 9.40
C ASP A 258 -22.56 8.04 7.92
N ILE A 259 -22.07 7.19 7.03
CA ILE A 259 -22.05 7.42 5.59
C ILE A 259 -23.12 6.53 4.95
N THR A 260 -24.12 7.17 4.34
CA THR A 260 -25.13 6.49 3.54
C THR A 260 -24.87 6.74 2.06
N GLY A 261 -24.74 5.68 1.28
CA GLY A 261 -24.43 5.75 -0.14
C GLY A 261 -24.74 4.45 -0.88
N VAL A 262 -24.57 4.47 -2.19
CA VAL A 262 -24.79 3.29 -3.05
C VAL A 262 -23.46 2.58 -3.30
N VAL A 263 -23.50 1.24 -3.29
CA VAL A 263 -22.32 0.42 -3.63
C VAL A 263 -22.19 0.36 -5.15
N LEU A 264 -20.99 0.61 -5.65
CA LEU A 264 -20.68 0.52 -7.07
C LEU A 264 -19.24 0.04 -7.26
N TYR A 265 -18.98 -0.78 -8.28
CA TYR A 265 -17.62 -1.09 -8.72
C TYR A 265 -17.19 -0.11 -9.81
N GLN A 266 -16.03 0.55 -9.60
CA GLN A 266 -15.39 1.45 -10.57
C GLN A 266 -13.89 1.59 -10.29
N PHE A 267 -13.10 1.93 -11.31
CA PHE A 267 -11.66 2.22 -11.17
C PHE A 267 -10.87 1.15 -10.40
N GLY A 268 -11.25 -0.11 -10.58
CA GLY A 268 -10.56 -1.25 -9.97
C GLY A 268 -11.02 -1.65 -8.57
N PHE A 269 -12.01 -0.94 -7.97
CA PHE A 269 -12.41 -1.16 -6.58
C PHE A 269 -13.92 -1.06 -6.38
N TYR A 270 -14.40 -1.61 -5.25
CA TYR A 270 -15.75 -1.35 -4.75
C TYR A 270 -15.78 -0.03 -3.97
N TYR A 271 -16.74 0.81 -4.31
CA TYR A 271 -16.98 2.12 -3.74
C TYR A 271 -18.32 2.18 -3.02
N ILE A 272 -18.41 3.03 -2.02
CA ILE A 272 -19.68 3.60 -1.58
C ILE A 272 -19.71 5.05 -2.07
N LEU A 273 -20.66 5.38 -2.93
CA LEU A 273 -20.90 6.75 -3.40
C LEU A 273 -21.88 7.42 -2.45
N PRO A 274 -21.42 8.36 -1.58
CA PRO A 274 -22.27 8.98 -0.57
C PRO A 274 -23.41 9.76 -1.19
N LEU A 275 -24.58 9.76 -0.56
CA LEU A 275 -25.67 10.64 -0.96
C LEU A 275 -25.29 12.11 -0.79
N THR A 276 -24.50 12.42 0.24
CA THR A 276 -23.92 13.75 0.54
C THR A 276 -22.58 13.55 1.27
N ALA A 277 -21.73 14.57 1.25
CA ALA A 277 -20.43 14.51 1.92
C ALA A 277 -20.58 14.23 3.43
N PRO A 278 -19.78 13.30 4.01
CA PRO A 278 -19.76 13.07 5.44
C PRO A 278 -19.15 14.25 6.19
N THR A 279 -19.50 14.38 7.47
CA THR A 279 -18.89 15.38 8.36
C THR A 279 -17.84 14.73 9.26
N VAL A 280 -16.73 15.43 9.49
CA VAL A 280 -15.70 14.99 10.43
C VAL A 280 -16.27 15.02 11.85
N VAL A 281 -16.14 13.90 12.57
CA VAL A 281 -16.56 13.75 13.98
C VAL A 281 -15.37 13.94 14.91
N SER A 282 -14.22 13.32 14.59
CA SER A 282 -12.99 13.52 15.35
C SER A 282 -11.76 13.50 14.43
N THR A 283 -10.74 14.22 14.86
CA THR A 283 -9.40 14.20 14.22
C THR A 283 -8.41 13.75 15.27
N PRO A 284 -7.53 12.78 14.98
CA PRO A 284 -6.48 12.38 15.90
C PRO A 284 -5.54 13.54 16.26
N ASP A 285 -4.92 13.47 17.44
CA ASP A 285 -3.91 14.45 17.84
C ASP A 285 -2.74 14.40 16.83
N PRO A 286 -2.36 15.52 16.21
CA PRO A 286 -1.25 15.57 15.27
C PRO A 286 0.13 15.56 15.95
N THR A 287 0.19 15.54 17.28
CA THR A 287 1.45 15.53 18.02
C THR A 287 2.16 14.18 17.86
N ILE A 288 3.38 14.22 17.35
CA ILE A 288 4.22 13.04 17.17
C ILE A 288 5.40 13.15 18.13
N PRO A 289 5.60 12.20 19.04
CA PRO A 289 6.77 12.22 19.91
C PRO A 289 8.02 11.84 19.12
N PRO A 290 9.19 12.42 19.48
CA PRO A 290 10.48 11.87 19.04
C PRO A 290 10.66 10.42 19.51
N ALA A 291 11.49 9.66 18.81
CA ALA A 291 11.90 8.33 19.24
C ALA A 291 12.50 8.37 20.67
N SER A 292 12.30 7.30 21.41
CA SER A 292 12.93 7.14 22.73
C SER A 292 14.39 6.63 22.61
N ILE A 293 14.71 5.99 21.49
CA ILE A 293 16.06 5.53 21.13
C ILE A 293 16.96 6.75 20.92
N THR A 294 18.10 6.76 21.60
CA THR A 294 19.10 7.83 21.52
C THR A 294 20.51 7.26 21.36
N PRO A 295 21.43 7.96 20.65
CA PRO A 295 22.82 7.54 20.54
C PRO A 295 23.46 7.27 21.90
N SER A 296 24.21 6.17 21.98
CA SER A 296 24.92 5.73 23.19
C SER A 296 26.36 6.26 23.22
N GLU A 297 26.92 6.43 24.43
CA GLU A 297 28.35 6.68 24.60
C GLU A 297 29.19 5.39 24.43
N ASP A 298 28.54 4.22 24.49
CA ASP A 298 29.18 2.93 24.19
C ASP A 298 29.38 2.81 22.67
N GLU A 299 30.63 2.66 22.25
CA GLU A 299 30.98 2.57 20.82
C GLU A 299 30.47 1.32 20.12
N CYS A 300 30.20 0.25 20.88
CA CYS A 300 29.62 -0.99 20.36
C CYS A 300 28.11 -0.88 20.15
N THR A 301 27.46 0.05 20.80
CA THR A 301 26.01 0.28 20.68
C THR A 301 25.76 1.42 19.70
N LEU A 302 25.24 1.08 18.54
CA LEU A 302 24.99 2.03 17.46
C LEU A 302 23.49 2.26 17.27
N THR A 303 23.14 3.49 16.94
CA THR A 303 21.81 3.87 16.45
C THR A 303 21.83 4.01 14.94
N ILE A 304 20.86 3.35 14.29
CA ILE A 304 20.73 3.24 12.84
C ILE A 304 19.42 3.93 12.44
N GLY A 305 19.50 5.04 11.71
CA GLY A 305 18.35 5.63 11.05
C GLY A 305 18.12 5.00 9.68
N ASP A 306 16.87 4.92 9.25
CA ASP A 306 16.48 4.53 7.89
C ASP A 306 15.39 5.47 7.38
N TYR A 307 15.56 6.05 6.18
CA TYR A 307 14.63 7.04 5.67
C TYR A 307 14.69 7.18 4.15
N ASN A 308 13.63 6.78 3.47
CA ASN A 308 13.36 7.23 2.11
C ASN A 308 12.89 8.70 2.17
N VAL A 309 13.63 9.61 1.55
CA VAL A 309 13.46 11.07 1.67
C VAL A 309 12.70 11.71 0.50
N GLU A 310 12.05 10.90 -0.32
CA GLU A 310 11.21 11.30 -1.47
C GLU A 310 11.91 12.31 -2.41
N ASN A 311 12.66 11.77 -3.38
CA ASN A 311 13.27 12.54 -4.48
C ASN A 311 14.02 13.82 -4.06
N MET A 312 14.93 13.70 -3.08
CA MET A 312 15.58 14.86 -2.48
C MET A 312 16.76 15.41 -3.31
N ALA A 313 16.65 16.66 -3.74
CA ALA A 313 17.68 17.48 -4.36
C ALA A 313 18.14 18.62 -3.43
N PRO A 314 19.22 19.38 -3.76
CA PRO A 314 19.72 20.45 -2.89
C PRO A 314 18.72 21.58 -2.63
N THR A 315 17.76 21.75 -3.54
CA THR A 315 16.74 22.83 -3.52
C THR A 315 15.34 22.35 -3.20
N THR A 316 15.17 21.08 -2.86
CA THR A 316 13.88 20.49 -2.54
C THR A 316 13.26 21.16 -1.32
N ALA A 317 11.98 21.53 -1.41
CA ALA A 317 11.29 22.33 -0.40
C ALA A 317 11.18 21.60 0.96
N HIS A 318 11.07 20.28 0.97
CA HIS A 318 10.94 19.47 2.19
C HIS A 318 12.28 19.12 2.86
N LEU A 319 13.43 19.38 2.23
CA LEU A 319 14.76 19.08 2.82
C LEU A 319 14.93 19.61 4.26
N PRO A 320 14.53 20.83 4.62
CA PRO A 320 14.64 21.29 6.02
C PRO A 320 13.77 20.49 7.00
N THR A 321 12.62 19.98 6.56
CA THR A 321 11.73 19.17 7.36
C THR A 321 12.32 17.78 7.58
N VAL A 322 12.83 17.13 6.53
CA VAL A 322 13.57 15.86 6.63
C VAL A 322 14.79 16.01 7.55
N ALA A 323 15.55 17.10 7.41
CA ALA A 323 16.67 17.39 8.31
C ALA A 323 16.23 17.50 9.77
N ASN A 324 15.08 18.11 10.06
CA ASN A 324 14.50 18.17 11.38
C ASN A 324 14.05 16.77 11.88
N HIS A 325 13.50 15.93 11.00
CA HIS A 325 13.14 14.54 11.35
C HIS A 325 14.38 13.76 11.79
N ILE A 326 15.46 13.78 11.02
CA ILE A 326 16.72 13.12 11.39
C ILE A 326 17.31 13.69 12.69
N ALA A 327 17.33 15.02 12.82
CA ALA A 327 17.97 15.69 13.94
C ALA A 327 17.22 15.48 15.26
N ASN A 328 15.91 15.68 15.28
CA ASN A 328 15.13 15.85 16.49
C ASN A 328 14.11 14.74 16.73
N PHE A 329 13.62 14.06 15.68
CA PHE A 329 12.69 12.95 15.84
C PHE A 329 13.40 11.60 15.91
N LEU A 330 14.47 11.38 15.09
CA LEU A 330 15.34 10.22 15.21
C LEU A 330 16.50 10.41 16.19
N ASN A 331 16.61 11.56 16.86
CA ASN A 331 17.66 11.90 17.81
C ASN A 331 19.10 11.90 17.25
N SER A 332 19.28 12.20 15.95
CA SER A 332 20.59 12.22 15.27
C SER A 332 21.34 10.88 15.36
N PRO A 333 20.87 9.81 14.68
CA PRO A 333 21.48 8.48 14.74
C PRO A 333 22.97 8.46 14.38
N ASP A 334 23.71 7.44 14.79
CA ASP A 334 25.13 7.28 14.47
C ASP A 334 25.38 7.06 12.98
N ILE A 335 24.45 6.38 12.30
CA ILE A 335 24.42 6.23 10.85
C ILE A 335 22.97 6.32 10.36
N VAL A 336 22.73 6.95 9.21
CA VAL A 336 21.40 7.03 8.56
C VAL A 336 21.50 6.45 7.16
N PHE A 337 20.67 5.46 6.87
CA PHE A 337 20.44 4.92 5.54
C PHE A 337 19.46 5.85 4.85
N LEU A 338 19.83 6.36 3.68
CA LEU A 338 19.01 7.29 2.90
C LEU A 338 18.71 6.68 1.55
N GLN A 339 17.45 6.78 1.11
CA GLN A 339 17.01 6.41 -0.23
C GLN A 339 16.46 7.66 -0.92
N GLU A 340 16.41 7.64 -2.24
CA GLU A 340 15.92 8.72 -3.11
C GLU A 340 16.71 10.03 -3.02
N ILE A 341 17.99 9.94 -2.76
CA ILE A 341 18.89 11.08 -2.92
C ILE A 341 19.10 11.35 -4.42
N GLN A 342 18.66 12.51 -4.89
CA GLN A 342 18.90 12.99 -6.25
C GLN A 342 20.30 13.60 -6.40
N ASP A 343 20.75 13.73 -7.64
CA ASP A 343 21.96 14.46 -7.96
C ASP A 343 21.81 15.99 -7.72
N ASN A 344 22.87 16.74 -7.98
CA ASN A 344 22.94 18.17 -7.68
C ASN A 344 22.03 19.03 -8.57
N SER A 345 21.53 18.49 -9.70
CA SER A 345 20.61 19.17 -10.62
C SER A 345 19.14 18.76 -10.43
N GLY A 346 18.87 17.79 -9.54
CA GLY A 346 17.52 17.27 -9.28
C GLY A 346 16.95 16.56 -10.52
N GLU A 347 15.70 16.81 -10.87
CA GLU A 347 15.02 16.17 -12.00
C GLU A 347 15.52 16.66 -13.38
N THR A 348 16.52 17.55 -13.43
CA THR A 348 17.05 18.07 -14.69
C THR A 348 18.02 17.08 -15.32
N ASP A 349 17.65 16.45 -16.42
CA ASP A 349 18.51 15.54 -17.19
C ASP A 349 19.56 16.32 -17.99
N ASP A 350 20.62 16.80 -17.31
CA ASP A 350 21.74 17.58 -17.88
C ASP A 350 23.07 16.80 -17.87
N GLY A 351 23.02 15.50 -17.49
CA GLY A 351 24.18 14.63 -17.39
C GLY A 351 24.93 14.75 -16.06
N THR A 352 24.44 15.54 -15.10
CA THR A 352 24.95 15.55 -13.73
C THR A 352 24.62 14.23 -13.04
N VAL A 353 25.61 13.63 -12.37
CA VAL A 353 25.41 12.40 -11.59
C VAL A 353 25.87 12.54 -10.14
N SER A 354 26.62 13.60 -9.81
CA SER A 354 27.12 13.81 -8.45
C SER A 354 26.02 14.32 -7.51
N ALA A 355 25.90 13.75 -6.31
CA ALA A 355 24.99 14.18 -5.25
C ALA A 355 25.72 14.90 -4.10
N ASN A 356 26.98 15.28 -4.27
CA ASN A 356 27.77 15.90 -3.21
C ASN A 356 27.12 17.16 -2.62
N LEU A 357 26.48 18.01 -3.44
CA LEU A 357 25.78 19.21 -2.97
C LEU A 357 24.51 18.83 -2.22
N THR A 358 23.73 17.88 -2.71
CA THR A 358 22.53 17.39 -2.05
C THR A 358 22.85 16.88 -0.64
N LEU A 359 23.80 15.96 -0.54
CA LEU A 359 24.19 15.33 0.74
C LEU A 359 24.85 16.32 1.70
N SER A 360 25.72 17.22 1.21
CA SER A 360 26.32 18.25 2.08
C SER A 360 25.31 19.28 2.57
N THR A 361 24.31 19.61 1.75
CA THR A 361 23.21 20.50 2.15
C THR A 361 22.34 19.84 3.22
N LEU A 362 21.99 18.56 3.06
CA LEU A 362 21.23 17.79 4.05
C LEU A 362 22.01 17.68 5.38
N ALA A 363 23.29 17.28 5.35
CA ALA A 363 24.14 17.19 6.54
C ALA A 363 24.23 18.53 7.30
N SER A 364 24.37 19.64 6.56
CA SER A 364 24.39 20.99 7.12
C SER A 364 23.05 21.41 7.72
N ALA A 365 21.94 21.01 7.08
CA ALA A 365 20.60 21.28 7.56
C ALA A 365 20.30 20.47 8.86
N VAL A 366 20.72 19.19 8.94
CA VAL A 366 20.61 18.37 10.15
C VAL A 366 21.38 19.01 11.32
N ALA A 367 22.62 19.44 11.07
CA ALA A 367 23.42 20.13 12.08
C ALA A 367 22.77 21.44 12.56
N THR A 368 22.13 22.18 11.65
CA THR A 368 21.39 23.40 11.95
C THR A 368 20.14 23.10 12.79
N ALA A 369 19.37 22.10 12.41
CA ALA A 369 18.15 21.71 13.10
C ALA A 369 18.42 21.19 14.53
N ARG A 370 19.51 20.42 14.72
CA ARG A 370 19.92 19.92 16.04
C ARG A 370 20.50 21.01 16.93
N GLY A 371 21.26 21.93 16.34
CA GLY A 371 21.95 22.98 17.08
C GLY A 371 23.14 22.48 17.91
N ALA A 372 23.26 22.95 19.14
CA ALA A 372 24.37 22.56 20.02
C ALA A 372 24.29 21.05 20.36
N GLY A 373 25.42 20.35 20.20
CA GLY A 373 25.51 18.89 20.41
C GLY A 373 25.18 18.06 19.17
N SER A 374 25.01 18.68 17.98
CA SER A 374 24.90 17.94 16.73
C SER A 374 26.16 17.12 16.47
N PRO A 375 26.02 15.83 16.07
CA PRO A 375 27.16 15.11 15.54
C PRO A 375 27.68 15.76 14.27
N THR A 376 28.96 15.59 13.99
CA THR A 376 29.54 15.98 12.70
C THR A 376 29.26 14.88 11.68
N TYR A 377 28.20 15.04 10.90
CA TYR A 377 27.90 14.09 9.83
C TYR A 377 28.82 14.26 8.66
N ALA A 378 29.46 13.17 8.24
CA ALA A 378 29.98 12.95 6.91
C ALA A 378 28.93 12.17 6.09
N PHE A 379 29.12 12.10 4.79
CA PHE A 379 28.23 11.34 3.90
C PHE A 379 29.02 10.41 2.99
N LEU A 380 28.32 9.45 2.41
CA LEU A 380 28.87 8.42 1.57
C LEU A 380 27.83 7.98 0.54
N ASP A 381 28.21 8.01 -0.74
CA ASP A 381 27.44 7.46 -1.85
C ASP A 381 28.37 6.97 -2.96
N ILE A 382 27.81 6.41 -4.02
CA ILE A 382 28.50 6.12 -5.29
C ILE A 382 27.65 6.70 -6.42
N ASP A 383 28.24 7.61 -7.20
CA ASP A 383 27.57 8.18 -8.36
C ASP A 383 27.17 7.09 -9.35
N PRO A 384 25.92 7.06 -9.86
CA PRO A 384 25.49 6.12 -10.89
C PRO A 384 26.03 6.48 -12.27
N GLU A 385 25.87 5.58 -13.25
CA GLU A 385 25.89 6.00 -14.65
C GLU A 385 24.58 6.75 -14.97
N ASN A 386 24.68 7.85 -15.71
CA ASN A 386 23.54 8.73 -15.99
C ASN A 386 22.34 7.95 -16.58
N GLY A 387 21.19 8.03 -15.91
CA GLY A 387 19.94 7.42 -16.33
C GLY A 387 19.89 5.89 -16.28
N GLN A 388 20.86 5.20 -15.59
CA GLN A 388 20.94 3.73 -15.59
C GLN A 388 20.38 3.08 -14.33
N ASP A 389 20.19 3.84 -13.24
CA ASP A 389 19.73 3.26 -11.97
C ASP A 389 18.20 3.35 -11.77
N GLY A 390 17.45 3.80 -12.79
CA GLY A 390 15.99 3.94 -12.71
C GLY A 390 15.54 5.04 -11.75
N GLY A 391 14.29 4.95 -11.30
CA GLY A 391 13.68 5.95 -10.42
C GLY A 391 13.24 7.20 -11.15
N GLU A 392 13.28 8.37 -10.48
CA GLU A 392 12.84 9.63 -11.04
C GLU A 392 13.71 10.03 -12.26
N PRO A 393 13.10 10.26 -13.43
CA PRO A 393 13.82 10.64 -14.64
C PRO A 393 14.67 11.91 -14.45
N GLY A 394 15.93 11.84 -14.83
CA GLY A 394 16.90 12.95 -14.68
C GLY A 394 17.49 13.05 -13.27
N GLY A 395 16.84 12.51 -12.24
CA GLY A 395 17.27 12.65 -10.84
C GLY A 395 18.46 11.79 -10.44
N ASN A 396 18.76 10.73 -11.19
CA ASN A 396 19.83 9.78 -10.87
C ASN A 396 19.77 9.33 -9.39
N ILE A 397 18.56 9.00 -8.91
CA ILE A 397 18.34 8.69 -7.48
C ILE A 397 19.18 7.49 -7.04
N ARG A 398 19.65 7.58 -5.80
CA ARG A 398 20.54 6.59 -5.22
C ARG A 398 20.32 6.40 -3.73
N THR A 399 20.92 5.33 -3.21
CA THR A 399 21.12 5.15 -1.77
C THR A 399 22.38 5.85 -1.31
N ALA A 400 22.35 6.40 -0.09
CA ALA A 400 23.49 7.09 0.53
C ALA A 400 23.50 6.87 2.04
N TYR A 401 24.59 7.21 2.69
CA TYR A 401 24.69 7.25 4.15
C TYR A 401 25.03 8.66 4.63
N LEU A 402 24.39 9.08 5.74
CA LEU A 402 24.98 10.04 6.67
C LEU A 402 25.55 9.27 7.86
N TYR A 403 26.74 9.62 8.34
CA TYR A 403 27.33 8.95 9.49
C TYR A 403 28.10 9.91 10.39
N ASN A 404 28.08 9.64 11.70
CA ASN A 404 28.81 10.39 12.69
C ASN A 404 30.32 10.08 12.60
N ALA A 405 31.07 10.96 11.95
CA ALA A 405 32.51 10.80 11.71
C ALA A 405 33.38 10.77 13.00
N THR A 406 32.81 11.09 14.15
CA THR A 406 33.50 10.98 15.45
C THR A 406 33.39 9.58 16.05
N LYS A 407 32.40 8.79 15.65
CA LYS A 407 32.15 7.40 16.12
C LYS A 407 32.50 6.35 15.07
N LEU A 408 32.39 6.69 13.79
CA LEU A 408 32.51 5.74 12.68
C LEU A 408 33.50 6.24 11.64
N ARG A 409 34.20 5.29 11.04
CA ARG A 409 35.01 5.50 9.84
C ARG A 409 34.97 4.28 8.94
N LEU A 410 35.25 4.47 7.65
CA LEU A 410 35.42 3.33 6.74
C LEU A 410 36.66 2.52 7.12
N VAL A 411 36.58 1.20 6.99
CA VAL A 411 37.74 0.31 7.09
C VAL A 411 38.76 0.76 6.04
N PRO A 412 40.01 1.09 6.46
CA PRO A 412 41.01 1.60 5.53
C PRO A 412 41.60 0.49 4.66
N GLY A 413 42.20 0.86 3.53
CA GLY A 413 43.02 -0.02 2.67
C GLY A 413 42.38 -0.45 1.37
N SER A 414 41.08 -0.38 1.24
CA SER A 414 40.37 -0.61 -0.03
C SER A 414 40.06 0.72 -0.72
N PRO A 415 40.18 0.80 -2.07
CA PRO A 415 39.72 1.97 -2.80
C PRO A 415 38.19 2.05 -2.78
N ALA A 416 37.63 3.25 -2.99
CA ALA A 416 36.20 3.40 -3.31
C ALA A 416 35.93 2.80 -4.70
N GLY A 417 34.78 2.13 -4.83
CA GLY A 417 34.29 1.62 -6.12
C GLY A 417 33.60 2.73 -6.92
N GLY A 418 33.55 2.55 -8.24
CA GLY A 418 32.71 3.35 -9.14
C GLY A 418 31.36 2.66 -9.42
N ALA A 419 30.60 3.27 -10.34
CA ALA A 419 29.23 2.86 -10.68
C ALA A 419 29.08 1.35 -11.02
N LEU A 420 30.07 0.76 -11.71
CA LEU A 420 30.06 -0.63 -12.19
C LEU A 420 31.08 -1.52 -11.50
N ASP A 421 31.80 -1.03 -10.49
CA ASP A 421 32.80 -1.81 -9.76
C ASP A 421 32.10 -2.70 -8.71
N ALA A 422 32.13 -4.02 -8.95
CA ALA A 422 31.57 -5.00 -8.04
C ALA A 422 32.49 -5.23 -6.82
N THR A 423 31.96 -4.95 -5.62
CA THR A 423 32.69 -5.27 -4.38
C THR A 423 32.46 -6.72 -3.97
N GLN A 424 33.48 -7.31 -3.32
CA GLN A 424 33.44 -8.65 -2.74
C GLN A 424 34.04 -8.65 -1.34
N PRO A 425 33.52 -9.47 -0.41
CA PRO A 425 34.14 -9.66 0.89
C PRO A 425 35.45 -10.46 0.72
N VAL A 426 36.52 -9.98 1.34
CA VAL A 426 37.85 -10.59 1.31
C VAL A 426 38.53 -10.48 2.68
N LEU A 427 39.54 -11.34 2.95
CA LEU A 427 40.39 -11.17 4.10
C LEU A 427 41.41 -10.05 3.87
N GLY A 428 41.43 -9.06 4.73
CA GLY A 428 42.45 -8.03 4.76
C GLY A 428 43.82 -8.55 5.21
N SER A 429 44.83 -7.70 5.13
CA SER A 429 46.19 -8.02 5.59
C SER A 429 46.29 -8.28 7.08
N ASP A 430 45.32 -7.80 7.87
CA ASP A 430 45.16 -8.01 9.31
C ASP A 430 44.38 -9.28 9.67
N GLY A 431 43.95 -10.06 8.66
CA GLY A 431 43.20 -11.31 8.82
C GLY A 431 41.73 -11.11 9.13
N LYS A 432 41.23 -9.87 9.20
CA LYS A 432 39.80 -9.56 9.36
C LYS A 432 39.13 -9.38 7.99
N VAL A 433 37.83 -9.63 7.91
CA VAL A 433 37.07 -9.40 6.67
C VAL A 433 37.03 -7.90 6.33
N THR A 434 37.18 -7.58 5.06
CA THR A 434 37.02 -6.27 4.46
C THR A 434 36.38 -6.42 3.08
N LEU A 435 36.29 -5.33 2.31
CA LEU A 435 35.72 -5.30 0.96
C LEU A 435 36.81 -5.01 -0.07
N THR A 436 36.67 -5.53 -1.30
CA THR A 436 37.56 -5.20 -2.41
C THR A 436 37.46 -3.73 -2.80
N PHE A 437 36.25 -3.15 -2.74
CA PHE A 437 35.96 -1.72 -2.83
C PHE A 437 35.17 -1.30 -1.60
N ASN A 438 35.58 -0.22 -0.94
CA ASN A 438 34.94 0.30 0.26
C ASN A 438 34.85 1.86 0.24
N PRO A 439 33.66 2.47 -0.07
CA PRO A 439 32.39 1.79 -0.36
C PRO A 439 32.41 1.06 -1.71
N GLY A 440 31.43 0.18 -1.89
CA GLY A 440 31.26 -0.57 -3.12
C GLY A 440 29.78 -0.85 -3.44
N ARG A 441 29.54 -1.47 -4.60
CA ARG A 441 28.22 -1.93 -5.04
C ARG A 441 28.21 -3.45 -5.18
N ILE A 442 27.07 -4.11 -4.83
CA ILE A 442 26.92 -5.56 -4.99
C ILE A 442 26.54 -5.87 -6.44
N ASP A 443 27.45 -6.53 -7.16
CA ASP A 443 27.22 -7.05 -8.52
C ASP A 443 26.42 -6.09 -9.44
N PRO A 444 26.90 -4.83 -9.62
CA PRO A 444 26.12 -3.75 -10.24
C PRO A 444 25.75 -4.00 -11.70
N THR A 445 26.37 -4.99 -12.35
CA THR A 445 26.10 -5.38 -13.75
C THR A 445 25.12 -6.57 -13.85
N ASN A 446 24.61 -7.08 -12.74
CA ASN A 446 23.60 -8.13 -12.74
C ASN A 446 22.26 -7.63 -13.27
N ALA A 447 21.59 -8.42 -14.09
CA ALA A 447 20.29 -8.08 -14.67
C ALA A 447 19.20 -7.80 -13.60
N ALA A 448 19.37 -8.31 -12.37
CA ALA A 448 18.50 -7.95 -11.25
C ALA A 448 18.45 -6.43 -10.99
N TRP A 449 19.49 -5.69 -11.37
CA TRP A 449 19.60 -4.25 -11.18
C TRP A 449 19.34 -3.43 -12.45
N ASP A 450 18.80 -4.03 -13.51
CA ASP A 450 18.43 -3.30 -14.72
C ASP A 450 17.36 -2.24 -14.37
N ALA A 451 17.62 -0.98 -14.77
CA ALA A 451 16.77 0.16 -14.45
C ALA A 451 16.35 0.25 -12.95
N SER A 452 17.26 -0.14 -12.05
CA SER A 452 17.03 -0.12 -10.61
C SER A 452 18.29 0.34 -9.86
N ARG A 453 18.10 0.92 -8.66
CA ARG A 453 19.18 1.38 -7.78
C ARG A 453 20.04 0.22 -7.34
N LYS A 454 21.36 0.34 -7.44
CA LYS A 454 22.31 -0.68 -7.04
C LYS A 454 22.61 -0.56 -5.53
N PRO A 455 22.68 -1.68 -4.77
CA PRO A 455 22.93 -1.64 -3.34
C PRO A 455 24.28 -1.00 -3.00
N LEU A 456 24.27 -0.10 -2.02
CA LEU A 456 25.48 0.54 -1.49
C LEU A 456 26.00 -0.22 -0.29
N VAL A 457 27.23 -0.73 -0.37
CA VAL A 457 27.87 -1.51 0.70
C VAL A 457 29.04 -0.75 1.29
N ALA A 458 29.16 -0.80 2.61
CA ALA A 458 30.30 -0.24 3.31
C ALA A 458 30.76 -1.16 4.46
N ALA A 459 32.07 -1.25 4.64
CA ALA A 459 32.72 -1.82 5.82
C ALA A 459 33.18 -0.69 6.74
N TRP A 460 32.79 -0.73 7.98
CA TRP A 460 33.00 0.30 8.97
C TRP A 460 33.88 -0.17 10.13
N GLU A 461 34.51 0.78 10.80
CA GLU A 461 35.16 0.60 12.09
C GLU A 461 34.61 1.61 13.09
N THR A 462 34.36 1.16 14.31
CA THR A 462 34.08 2.05 15.45
C THR A 462 35.33 2.86 15.83
N VAL A 463 35.15 4.05 16.38
CA VAL A 463 36.23 4.90 16.88
C VAL A 463 36.08 5.02 18.42
N PRO A 464 37.13 4.73 19.22
CA PRO A 464 38.54 4.55 18.82
C PRO A 464 38.98 3.08 18.61
N HIS A 465 38.22 2.05 19.00
CA HIS A 465 38.75 0.69 19.16
C HIS A 465 38.84 -0.09 17.84
N GLY A 466 38.10 0.30 16.77
CA GLY A 466 38.21 -0.32 15.45
C GLY A 466 37.47 -1.66 15.33
N GLU A 467 36.32 -1.78 16.01
CA GLU A 467 35.44 -2.94 15.82
C GLU A 467 34.73 -2.84 14.47
N ARG A 468 34.69 -3.95 13.72
CA ARG A 468 34.18 -3.99 12.33
C ARG A 468 32.73 -4.40 12.26
N PHE A 469 32.00 -3.72 11.39
CA PHE A 469 30.66 -4.10 10.97
C PHE A 469 30.43 -3.70 9.51
N PHE A 470 29.38 -4.25 8.91
CA PHE A 470 29.07 -4.06 7.50
C PHE A 470 27.64 -3.56 7.35
N THR A 471 27.43 -2.66 6.38
CA THR A 471 26.09 -2.18 6.03
C THR A 471 25.83 -2.35 4.54
N VAL A 472 24.59 -2.69 4.20
CA VAL A 472 24.05 -2.72 2.83
C VAL A 472 22.80 -1.88 2.82
N ASN A 473 22.83 -0.76 2.09
CA ASN A 473 21.66 0.10 1.92
C ASN A 473 20.96 -0.24 0.60
N LEU A 474 19.67 -0.55 0.70
CA LEU A 474 18.81 -1.01 -0.38
C LEU A 474 17.83 0.08 -0.81
N HIS A 475 17.46 0.04 -2.07
CA HIS A 475 16.24 0.61 -2.60
C HIS A 475 15.82 -0.26 -3.77
N LEU A 476 14.97 -1.25 -3.49
CA LEU A 476 14.59 -2.27 -4.48
C LEU A 476 13.61 -1.70 -5.51
N THR A 477 13.30 -2.51 -6.51
CA THR A 477 12.36 -2.15 -7.58
C THR A 477 10.97 -1.85 -7.03
N ALA A 478 10.41 -0.72 -7.40
CA ALA A 478 9.07 -0.29 -6.99
C ALA A 478 7.96 -1.23 -7.49
N LYS A 479 6.79 -1.17 -6.84
CA LYS A 479 5.58 -1.97 -7.17
C LYS A 479 4.80 -1.40 -8.37
N LEU A 480 5.49 -0.86 -9.38
CA LEU A 480 4.85 -0.34 -10.58
C LEU A 480 4.25 -1.46 -11.43
N ASP A 481 3.25 -1.11 -12.27
CA ASP A 481 2.55 -2.04 -13.15
C ASP A 481 1.81 -3.19 -12.43
N GLY A 482 1.47 -3.01 -11.16
CA GLY A 482 0.57 -3.88 -10.42
C GLY A 482 -0.87 -3.80 -10.92
N SER A 483 -1.70 -4.77 -10.55
CA SER A 483 -3.15 -4.69 -10.71
C SER A 483 -3.82 -4.25 -9.41
N SER A 484 -5.03 -3.70 -9.52
CA SER A 484 -5.86 -3.43 -8.36
C SER A 484 -6.02 -4.68 -7.48
N THR A 485 -6.00 -4.49 -6.15
CA THR A 485 -6.25 -5.57 -5.19
C THR A 485 -7.66 -6.14 -5.30
N GLN A 486 -8.61 -5.42 -5.88
CA GLN A 486 -9.98 -5.87 -6.14
C GLN A 486 -10.26 -6.02 -7.66
N GLY A 487 -9.21 -6.17 -8.49
CA GLY A 487 -9.31 -6.35 -9.93
C GLY A 487 -9.55 -7.80 -10.37
N ASP A 488 -9.61 -7.98 -11.71
CA ASP A 488 -9.89 -9.27 -12.34
C ASP A 488 -8.78 -10.31 -12.16
N ALA A 489 -7.50 -9.88 -12.14
CA ALA A 489 -6.37 -10.79 -11.96
C ALA A 489 -6.27 -11.30 -10.51
N ARG A 490 -6.16 -12.65 -10.34
CA ARG A 490 -6.11 -13.28 -9.01
C ARG A 490 -5.00 -14.35 -8.94
N PRO A 491 -4.09 -14.31 -7.94
CA PRO A 491 -3.85 -13.17 -7.03
C PRO A 491 -3.60 -11.86 -7.79
N PRO A 492 -3.76 -10.69 -7.17
CA PRO A 492 -3.41 -9.42 -7.81
C PRO A 492 -1.96 -9.44 -8.31
N VAL A 493 -1.70 -8.78 -9.45
CA VAL A 493 -0.33 -8.66 -9.95
C VAL A 493 0.46 -7.74 -9.03
N ASN A 494 1.46 -8.27 -8.36
CA ASN A 494 2.44 -7.51 -7.58
C ASN A 494 3.56 -7.05 -8.53
N GLY A 495 3.48 -5.82 -9.02
CA GLY A 495 4.44 -5.28 -9.98
C GLY A 495 5.88 -5.36 -9.46
N GLY A 496 6.83 -5.73 -10.33
CA GLY A 496 8.25 -5.82 -10.00
C GLY A 496 8.67 -6.96 -9.06
N VAL A 497 7.77 -7.80 -8.57
CA VAL A 497 8.05 -8.83 -7.55
C VAL A 497 9.13 -9.82 -7.97
N GLU A 498 9.17 -10.25 -9.22
CA GLU A 498 10.19 -11.20 -9.71
C GLU A 498 11.58 -10.55 -9.74
N GLN A 499 11.65 -9.26 -10.04
CA GLN A 499 12.88 -8.50 -9.98
C GLN A 499 13.34 -8.34 -8.53
N ARG A 500 12.43 -8.01 -7.58
CA ARG A 500 12.76 -7.94 -6.15
C ARG A 500 13.28 -9.27 -5.60
N ILE A 501 12.70 -10.41 -5.97
CA ILE A 501 13.23 -11.74 -5.63
C ILE A 501 14.68 -11.88 -6.10
N SER A 502 14.97 -11.51 -7.35
CA SER A 502 16.30 -11.59 -7.93
C SER A 502 17.29 -10.64 -7.23
N GLN A 503 16.83 -9.46 -6.83
CA GLN A 503 17.61 -8.46 -6.10
C GLN A 503 17.97 -8.98 -4.70
N VAL A 504 17.00 -9.48 -3.94
CA VAL A 504 17.21 -10.07 -2.61
C VAL A 504 18.16 -11.27 -2.70
N GLN A 505 18.00 -12.13 -3.71
CA GLN A 505 18.90 -13.27 -3.94
C GLN A 505 20.36 -12.83 -4.20
N THR A 506 20.56 -11.72 -4.91
CA THR A 506 21.89 -11.16 -5.19
C THR A 506 22.54 -10.65 -3.90
N VAL A 507 21.79 -9.94 -3.08
CA VAL A 507 22.24 -9.45 -1.76
C VAL A 507 22.53 -10.61 -0.81
N ALA A 508 21.64 -11.61 -0.73
CA ALA A 508 21.83 -12.80 0.09
C ALA A 508 23.11 -13.57 -0.28
N THR A 509 23.41 -13.65 -1.58
CA THR A 509 24.65 -14.28 -2.07
C THR A 509 25.89 -13.55 -1.55
N PHE A 510 25.88 -12.22 -1.55
CA PHE A 510 26.96 -11.42 -1.00
C PHE A 510 27.09 -11.58 0.52
N VAL A 511 25.99 -11.51 1.27
CA VAL A 511 25.99 -11.70 2.73
C VAL A 511 26.49 -13.09 3.10
N LYS A 512 26.04 -14.13 2.38
CA LYS A 512 26.51 -15.51 2.58
C LYS A 512 28.01 -15.64 2.35
N ALA A 513 28.57 -14.98 1.34
CA ALA A 513 30.01 -14.97 1.09
C ALA A 513 30.78 -14.27 2.21
N LEU A 514 30.26 -13.19 2.78
CA LEU A 514 30.82 -12.47 3.91
C LEU A 514 30.82 -13.34 5.16
N LEU A 515 29.68 -13.93 5.53
CA LEU A 515 29.53 -14.81 6.69
C LEU A 515 30.33 -16.12 6.56
N ALA A 516 30.64 -16.56 5.35
CA ALA A 516 31.55 -17.70 5.13
C ALA A 516 33.01 -17.39 5.49
N LEU A 517 33.42 -16.12 5.43
CA LEU A 517 34.76 -15.68 5.86
C LEU A 517 34.80 -15.35 7.36
N ASP A 518 33.71 -14.83 7.90
CA ASP A 518 33.54 -14.51 9.32
C ASP A 518 32.08 -14.77 9.76
N PRO A 519 31.80 -15.94 10.35
CA PRO A 519 30.44 -16.28 10.81
C PRO A 519 29.90 -15.36 11.90
N ASP A 520 30.77 -14.67 12.64
CA ASP A 520 30.42 -13.76 13.73
C ASP A 520 30.35 -12.28 13.28
N ALA A 521 30.45 -12.03 11.97
CA ALA A 521 30.41 -10.68 11.43
C ALA A 521 29.08 -9.99 11.73
N SER A 522 29.18 -8.73 12.15
CA SER A 522 28.03 -7.83 12.32
C SER A 522 27.64 -7.25 10.96
N VAL A 523 26.50 -7.70 10.42
CA VAL A 523 25.98 -7.26 9.11
C VAL A 523 24.59 -6.66 9.32
N LEU A 524 24.39 -5.48 8.74
CA LEU A 524 23.09 -4.81 8.68
C LEU A 524 22.73 -4.62 7.20
N VAL A 525 21.53 -5.04 6.83
CA VAL A 525 20.97 -4.87 5.47
C VAL A 525 19.65 -4.16 5.64
N GLY A 526 19.42 -3.04 4.96
CA GLY A 526 18.15 -2.34 5.12
C GLY A 526 17.94 -1.23 4.12
N GLY A 527 16.83 -0.56 4.23
CA GLY A 527 16.33 0.48 3.35
C GLY A 527 14.95 0.17 2.80
N ASP A 528 14.53 0.96 1.82
CA ASP A 528 13.26 0.74 1.12
C ASP A 528 13.33 -0.51 0.23
N CYS A 529 12.72 -1.58 0.71
CA CYS A 529 12.63 -2.85 -0.01
C CYS A 529 11.44 -2.91 -0.98
N ASN A 530 10.56 -1.91 -0.98
CA ASN A 530 9.36 -1.88 -1.84
C ASN A 530 8.53 -3.18 -1.78
N GLU A 531 8.57 -3.91 -0.67
CA GLU A 531 7.87 -5.18 -0.51
C GLU A 531 7.49 -5.41 0.95
N TYR A 532 6.40 -6.10 1.17
CA TYR A 532 5.91 -6.46 2.50
C TYR A 532 6.68 -7.65 3.06
N VAL A 533 6.99 -7.63 4.35
CA VAL A 533 7.61 -8.78 5.02
C VAL A 533 6.75 -10.04 4.91
N GLN A 534 5.44 -9.87 4.75
CA GLN A 534 4.48 -10.97 4.55
C GLN A 534 4.61 -11.65 3.18
N THR A 535 5.26 -11.01 2.18
CA THR A 535 5.62 -11.64 0.90
C THR A 535 6.89 -12.49 1.10
N ARG A 536 6.75 -13.60 1.84
CA ARG A 536 7.85 -14.45 2.28
C ARG A 536 8.71 -14.99 1.15
N SER A 537 8.10 -15.24 -0.01
CA SER A 537 8.83 -15.71 -1.20
C SER A 537 9.91 -14.73 -1.67
N VAL A 538 9.78 -13.43 -1.41
CA VAL A 538 10.77 -12.40 -1.76
C VAL A 538 11.95 -12.44 -0.79
N PHE A 539 11.69 -12.54 0.52
CA PHE A 539 12.72 -12.49 1.56
C PHE A 539 13.31 -13.86 1.94
N ALA A 540 12.75 -14.97 1.44
CA ALA A 540 13.29 -16.32 1.69
C ALA A 540 14.79 -16.50 1.46
N PRO A 541 15.47 -15.79 0.52
CA PRO A 541 16.92 -15.86 0.40
C PRO A 541 17.70 -15.35 1.62
N PHE A 542 17.08 -14.57 2.51
CA PHE A 542 17.68 -14.10 3.77
C PHE A 542 17.51 -15.10 4.92
N ASP A 543 16.63 -16.09 4.78
CA ASP A 543 16.44 -17.13 5.80
C ASP A 543 17.80 -17.76 6.18
N ASP A 544 17.98 -18.05 7.48
CA ASP A 544 19.23 -18.55 8.07
C ASP A 544 20.46 -17.60 8.00
N LEU A 545 20.38 -16.46 7.30
CA LEU A 545 21.45 -15.46 7.20
C LEU A 545 21.20 -14.23 8.06
N LEU A 546 20.00 -13.72 8.01
CA LEU A 546 19.58 -12.44 8.61
C LEU A 546 18.21 -12.60 9.29
N THR A 547 17.98 -11.81 10.32
CA THR A 547 16.68 -11.66 10.99
C THR A 547 16.22 -10.23 10.86
N GLU A 548 14.94 -10.01 10.59
CA GLU A 548 14.38 -8.66 10.59
C GLU A 548 14.45 -8.05 12.00
N LEU A 549 14.88 -6.79 12.08
CA LEU A 549 15.12 -6.12 13.37
C LEU A 549 13.81 -5.94 14.16
N ASP A 550 12.69 -5.67 13.47
CA ASP A 550 11.38 -5.56 14.09
C ASP A 550 10.94 -6.86 14.77
N GLU A 551 11.21 -7.99 14.11
CA GLU A 551 10.95 -9.31 14.69
C GLU A 551 11.86 -9.58 15.88
N ALA A 552 13.17 -9.32 15.73
CA ALA A 552 14.15 -9.52 16.78
C ALA A 552 13.96 -8.60 18.00
N ALA A 553 13.33 -7.45 17.81
CA ALA A 553 12.99 -6.48 18.85
C ALA A 553 11.58 -6.65 19.43
N ASP A 554 10.84 -7.70 19.03
CA ASP A 554 9.45 -7.98 19.46
C ASP A 554 8.47 -6.80 19.19
N VAL A 555 8.68 -6.02 18.12
CA VAL A 555 7.71 -4.98 17.73
C VAL A 555 6.41 -5.64 17.31
N PRO A 556 5.25 -5.19 17.84
CA PRO A 556 3.96 -5.73 17.41
C PRO A 556 3.76 -5.57 15.90
N LEU A 557 3.37 -6.63 15.20
CA LEU A 557 3.23 -6.64 13.74
C LEU A 557 2.38 -5.48 13.21
N VAL A 558 1.33 -5.10 13.95
CA VAL A 558 0.41 -4.03 13.55
C VAL A 558 1.03 -2.62 13.63
N GLU A 559 2.14 -2.47 14.36
CA GLU A 559 2.85 -1.19 14.48
C GLU A 559 4.10 -1.11 13.58
N ARG A 560 4.36 -2.15 12.76
CA ARG A 560 5.49 -2.21 11.84
C ARG A 560 5.12 -1.59 10.50
N TYR A 561 4.78 -0.30 10.45
CA TYR A 561 4.46 0.36 9.19
C TYR A 561 5.22 1.67 9.03
N THR A 562 5.61 1.94 7.80
CA THR A 562 6.34 3.15 7.39
C THR A 562 5.65 3.85 6.23
N TYR A 563 4.64 3.23 5.62
CA TYR A 563 3.97 3.69 4.43
C TYR A 563 2.45 3.51 4.53
N LEU A 564 1.67 4.37 3.87
CA LEU A 564 0.24 4.21 3.71
C LEU A 564 -0.09 4.09 2.24
N PHE A 565 -0.81 3.05 1.86
CA PHE A 565 -1.28 2.88 0.50
C PHE A 565 -2.63 2.16 0.46
N ASP A 566 -3.61 2.74 -0.23
CA ASP A 566 -4.96 2.20 -0.31
C ASP A 566 -5.55 1.91 1.09
N GLN A 567 -5.91 0.66 1.37
CA GLN A 567 -6.49 0.24 2.63
C GLN A 567 -5.46 -0.11 3.72
N ASN A 568 -4.17 -0.11 3.40
CA ASN A 568 -3.15 -0.70 4.26
C ASN A 568 -2.22 0.33 4.90
N SER A 569 -1.87 0.08 6.16
CA SER A 569 -0.63 0.57 6.75
C SER A 569 0.46 -0.47 6.46
N GLU A 570 1.49 -0.09 5.67
CA GLU A 570 2.44 -1.00 5.05
C GLU A 570 3.85 -0.84 5.61
N GLN A 571 4.56 -1.95 5.79
CA GLN A 571 5.99 -1.93 6.06
C GLN A 571 6.74 -2.17 4.74
N LEU A 572 7.37 -1.14 4.19
CA LEU A 572 8.20 -1.20 2.98
C LEU A 572 9.69 -1.02 3.29
N ASP A 573 9.99 -0.33 4.39
CA ASP A 573 11.33 -0.06 4.87
C ASP A 573 11.71 -1.09 5.94
N HIS A 574 12.80 -1.80 5.71
CA HIS A 574 13.23 -2.92 6.54
C HIS A 574 14.67 -2.79 7.00
N LEU A 575 14.96 -3.27 8.20
CA LEU A 575 16.32 -3.48 8.70
C LEU A 575 16.48 -4.95 9.08
N PHE A 576 17.41 -5.63 8.42
CA PHE A 576 17.79 -7.01 8.71
C PHE A 576 19.17 -7.04 9.37
N VAL A 577 19.37 -7.93 10.33
CA VAL A 577 20.61 -8.04 11.10
C VAL A 577 21.11 -9.48 11.12
N SER A 578 22.45 -9.67 11.10
CA SER A 578 23.05 -11.00 11.21
C SER A 578 22.81 -11.63 12.58
N ASN A 579 22.86 -12.97 12.64
CA ASN A 579 22.67 -13.74 13.87
C ASN A 579 23.61 -13.27 14.99
N ALA A 580 24.85 -12.89 14.67
CA ALA A 580 25.80 -12.35 15.65
C ALA A 580 25.28 -11.09 16.36
N ILE A 581 24.56 -10.21 15.66
CA ILE A 581 23.90 -9.04 16.26
C ILE A 581 22.73 -9.48 17.14
N VAL A 582 21.90 -10.43 16.67
CA VAL A 582 20.77 -10.95 17.44
C VAL A 582 21.23 -11.57 18.76
N GLU A 583 22.29 -12.39 18.73
CA GLU A 583 22.84 -13.09 19.89
C GLU A 583 23.42 -12.13 20.95
N ARG A 584 23.94 -10.96 20.54
CA ARG A 584 24.42 -9.93 21.47
C ARG A 584 23.28 -9.25 22.22
N GLY A 585 22.08 -9.25 21.68
CA GLY A 585 20.89 -8.66 22.30
C GLY A 585 20.95 -7.13 22.41
N GLY A 586 20.01 -6.56 23.16
CA GLY A 586 19.90 -5.11 23.33
C GLY A 586 19.38 -4.42 22.07
N LEU A 587 18.56 -5.15 21.30
CA LEU A 587 17.92 -4.68 20.07
C LEU A 587 16.69 -3.85 20.40
N SER A 588 16.48 -2.79 19.64
CA SER A 588 15.23 -2.04 19.64
C SER A 588 15.07 -1.33 18.28
N VAL A 589 13.84 -1.05 17.91
CA VAL A 589 13.50 -0.26 16.73
C VAL A 589 12.20 0.51 16.97
N GLU A 590 12.12 1.71 16.45
CA GLU A 590 10.93 2.56 16.49
C GLU A 590 10.69 3.18 15.12
N HIS A 591 9.46 3.07 14.62
CA HIS A 591 8.97 3.79 13.45
C HIS A 591 8.39 5.13 13.91
N VAL A 592 8.86 6.23 13.34
CA VAL A 592 8.48 7.58 13.78
C VAL A 592 7.54 8.19 12.74
N HIS A 593 6.24 8.13 13.01
CA HIS A 593 5.18 8.41 12.04
C HIS A 593 4.99 9.91 11.71
N VAL A 594 6.09 10.62 11.42
CA VAL A 594 6.09 12.07 11.13
C VAL A 594 5.37 12.44 9.84
N ASN A 595 5.25 11.50 8.91
CA ASN A 595 4.59 11.68 7.62
C ASN A 595 3.21 11.01 7.58
N ASN A 596 3.09 9.76 8.01
CA ASN A 596 1.83 9.02 7.99
C ASN A 596 0.79 9.57 8.98
N TRP A 597 1.22 10.24 10.05
CA TRP A 597 0.32 10.92 10.99
C TRP A 597 0.19 12.41 10.69
N ALA A 598 0.71 12.88 9.58
CA ALA A 598 0.50 14.26 9.16
C ALA A 598 -1.00 14.59 9.05
N PRO A 599 -1.41 15.84 9.36
CA PRO A 599 -2.82 16.22 9.29
C PRO A 599 -3.37 16.28 7.86
N SER A 600 -2.50 16.33 6.84
CA SER A 600 -2.83 16.30 5.41
C SER A 600 -1.58 15.96 4.58
N LEU A 601 -1.77 15.49 3.34
CA LEU A 601 -0.70 15.24 2.37
C LEU A 601 0.23 16.45 2.17
N SER A 602 -0.31 17.67 2.19
CA SER A 602 0.46 18.89 1.86
C SER A 602 1.51 19.27 2.90
N VAL A 603 1.53 18.66 4.08
CA VAL A 603 2.50 18.98 5.15
C VAL A 603 3.47 17.85 5.44
N ARG A 604 3.30 16.67 4.84
CA ARG A 604 4.27 15.59 4.94
C ARG A 604 5.53 15.91 4.12
N ALA A 605 6.66 15.40 4.56
CA ALA A 605 7.96 15.65 3.93
C ALA A 605 8.46 14.48 3.08
N SER A 606 7.83 13.33 3.21
CA SER A 606 8.06 12.12 2.42
C SER A 606 6.78 11.27 2.49
N ASP A 607 6.60 10.37 1.56
CA ASP A 607 5.57 9.34 1.61
C ASP A 607 5.94 8.18 2.55
N HIS A 608 7.20 8.09 2.97
CA HIS A 608 7.69 7.15 3.98
C HIS A 608 7.89 7.81 5.35
N ASP A 609 7.64 7.07 6.41
CA ASP A 609 8.07 7.43 7.76
C ASP A 609 9.50 6.94 8.02
N PRO A 610 10.33 7.72 8.72
CA PRO A 610 11.65 7.26 9.13
C PRO A 610 11.58 6.30 10.32
N SER A 611 12.57 5.40 10.37
CA SER A 611 12.79 4.47 11.47
C SER A 611 14.13 4.71 12.16
N VAL A 612 14.23 4.34 13.44
CA VAL A 612 15.50 4.29 14.16
C VAL A 612 15.63 2.98 14.92
N GLY A 613 16.70 2.25 14.63
CA GLY A 613 17.08 1.01 15.33
C GLY A 613 18.28 1.22 16.27
N GLN A 614 18.42 0.37 17.28
CA GLN A 614 19.61 0.25 18.11
C GLN A 614 20.12 -1.18 18.07
N VAL A 615 21.42 -1.35 17.81
CA VAL A 615 22.08 -2.64 17.71
C VAL A 615 23.44 -2.64 18.40
N LYS A 616 23.95 -3.82 18.77
CA LYS A 616 25.32 -4.02 19.25
C LYS A 616 26.16 -4.68 18.18
N VAL A 617 27.21 -4.00 17.74
CA VAL A 617 28.12 -4.50 16.70
C VAL A 617 29.36 -5.17 17.24
N CYS A 618 29.60 -5.12 18.57
CA CYS A 618 30.72 -5.82 19.22
C CYS A 618 30.44 -6.25 20.66
#